data_89434d1f0fbaa44d8a06f0d587ae3350
#
_entry.id   89434d1f0fbaa44d8a06f0d587ae3350
#
_cell.length_a   1.000
_cell.length_b   1.000
_cell.length_c   1.000
_cell.angle_alpha   90.00
_cell.angle_beta   90.00
_cell.angle_gamma   90.00
#
_symmetry.space_group_name_H-M   'P 1'
#
loop_
_entity.id
_entity.type
_entity.pdbx_description
1 polymer ?
#
loop_
_entity_poly.entity_id
_entity_poly.type
_entity_poly.pdbx_seq_one_letter_code
_entity_poly.pdbx_strand_id
1 'polypeptide(L)'
;MHLLISVLLAAWVMSISAPARAQARTVPRSPDNIRELFQFLYQCARIPSGTEGSELTLRFSLTHYGALRGKPMITYSKLVGSEEDQRVFVSAALDAIEKCTPVPVTEHFGKVIGQKMIFLTFPPRSEKRI
;
A
#
# COMPACT_ATOMS: atom_id res chain seq x y z
N MET A 1 -62.24 -9.87 -49.11
CA MET A 1 -60.80 -10.20 -49.08
C MET A 1 -60.10 -9.16 -48.27
N HIS A 2 -59.89 -9.43 -46.99
CA HIS A 2 -59.17 -8.50 -46.12
C HIS A 2 -57.98 -9.25 -45.52
N LEU A 3 -56.82 -8.89 -45.95
CA LEU A 3 -55.55 -9.36 -45.38
C LEU A 3 -55.29 -8.61 -44.08
N LEU A 4 -55.39 -9.31 -42.97
CA LEU A 4 -55.00 -8.81 -41.67
C LEU A 4 -53.51 -9.12 -41.50
N ILE A 5 -52.70 -8.09 -41.57
CA ILE A 5 -51.27 -8.17 -41.25
C ILE A 5 -51.13 -7.89 -39.75
N SER A 6 -50.92 -8.93 -39.00
CA SER A 6 -50.57 -8.82 -37.55
C SER A 6 -49.08 -8.53 -37.45
N VAL A 7 -48.79 -7.31 -37.09
CA VAL A 7 -47.41 -6.90 -36.76
C VAL A 7 -47.18 -7.26 -35.30
N LEU A 8 -46.40 -8.33 -35.04
CA LEU A 8 -45.89 -8.68 -33.73
C LEU A 8 -44.64 -7.82 -33.44
N LEU A 9 -44.85 -6.82 -32.63
CA LEU A 9 -43.75 -6.07 -32.03
C LEU A 9 -43.11 -6.87 -30.91
N ALA A 10 -42.03 -7.55 -31.21
CA ALA A 10 -41.22 -8.17 -30.19
C ALA A 10 -40.40 -7.08 -29.47
N ALA A 11 -40.81 -6.73 -28.26
CA ALA A 11 -40.05 -5.87 -27.39
C ALA A 11 -38.79 -6.61 -26.86
N TRP A 12 -37.65 -6.27 -27.39
CA TRP A 12 -36.39 -6.74 -26.87
C TRP A 12 -36.06 -5.92 -25.62
N VAL A 13 -36.25 -6.52 -24.46
CA VAL A 13 -35.77 -5.98 -23.20
C VAL A 13 -34.28 -6.30 -23.12
N MET A 14 -33.43 -5.34 -23.45
CA MET A 14 -32.01 -5.45 -23.18
C MET A 14 -31.78 -5.26 -21.68
N SER A 15 -31.65 -6.36 -20.98
CA SER A 15 -31.15 -6.34 -19.60
C SER A 15 -29.68 -5.93 -19.62
N ILE A 16 -29.43 -4.67 -19.33
CA ILE A 16 -28.07 -4.16 -19.12
C ILE A 16 -27.64 -4.65 -17.74
N SER A 17 -26.96 -5.79 -17.70
CA SER A 17 -26.27 -6.22 -16.50
C SER A 17 -25.09 -5.28 -16.27
N ALA A 18 -25.24 -4.36 -15.33
CA ALA A 18 -24.13 -3.53 -14.90
C ALA A 18 -23.06 -4.45 -14.28
N PRO A 19 -21.79 -4.37 -14.71
CA PRO A 19 -20.74 -5.14 -14.07
C PRO A 19 -20.62 -4.68 -12.62
N ALA A 20 -20.70 -5.65 -11.70
CA ALA A 20 -20.40 -5.38 -10.31
C ALA A 20 -18.95 -4.85 -10.23
N ARG A 21 -18.81 -3.59 -9.90
CA ARG A 21 -17.49 -3.02 -9.65
C ARG A 21 -16.94 -3.68 -8.41
N ALA A 22 -15.95 -4.55 -8.60
CA ALA A 22 -15.14 -4.99 -7.48
C ALA A 22 -14.62 -3.75 -6.77
N GLN A 23 -15.02 -3.57 -5.51
CA GLN A 23 -14.46 -2.51 -4.68
C GLN A 23 -13.00 -2.89 -4.42
N ALA A 24 -12.11 -2.46 -5.30
CA ALA A 24 -10.70 -2.45 -4.98
C ALA A 24 -10.57 -1.62 -3.70
N ARG A 25 -9.92 -2.19 -2.68
CA ARG A 25 -9.53 -1.43 -1.50
C ARG A 25 -8.62 -0.33 -1.98
N THR A 26 -9.19 0.84 -2.19
CA THR A 26 -8.44 2.02 -2.56
C THR A 26 -7.55 2.40 -1.39
N VAL A 27 -6.24 2.31 -1.61
CA VAL A 27 -5.28 2.96 -0.73
C VAL A 27 -5.65 4.43 -0.68
N PRO A 28 -5.79 5.01 0.51
CA PRO A 28 -5.99 6.45 0.61
C PRO A 28 -4.89 7.17 -0.14
N ARG A 29 -5.24 8.04 -1.07
CA ARG A 29 -4.25 8.82 -1.84
C ARG A 29 -3.45 9.75 -0.94
N SER A 30 -4.03 10.14 0.19
CA SER A 30 -3.44 11.03 1.16
C SER A 30 -3.66 10.47 2.56
N PRO A 31 -2.68 9.76 3.12
CA PRO A 31 -2.78 9.25 4.48
C PRO A 31 -3.12 10.33 5.50
N ASP A 32 -4.11 10.06 6.33
CA ASP A 32 -4.63 10.95 7.37
C ASP A 32 -4.35 10.47 8.80
N ASN A 33 -3.80 9.26 8.92
CA ASN A 33 -3.41 8.66 10.19
C ASN A 33 -2.27 7.66 9.99
N ILE A 34 -1.73 7.15 11.10
CA ILE A 34 -0.57 6.25 11.07
C ILE A 34 -0.87 4.92 10.36
N ARG A 35 -2.08 4.41 10.49
CA ARG A 35 -2.48 3.17 9.80
C ARG A 35 -2.46 3.34 8.29
N GLU A 36 -3.02 4.42 7.79
CA GLU A 36 -3.03 4.75 6.37
C GLU A 36 -1.62 5.00 5.84
N LEU A 37 -0.76 5.63 6.64
CA LEU A 37 0.65 5.81 6.31
C LEU A 37 1.34 4.47 6.12
N PHE A 38 1.15 3.53 7.03
CA PHE A 38 1.75 2.20 6.92
C PHE A 38 1.20 1.44 5.70
N GLN A 39 -0.09 1.50 5.46
CA GLN A 39 -0.69 0.90 4.26
C GLN A 39 -0.07 1.48 2.98
N PHE A 40 0.10 2.78 2.92
CA PHE A 40 0.74 3.44 1.80
C PHE A 40 2.17 2.94 1.58
N LEU A 41 2.97 2.91 2.63
CA LEU A 41 4.37 2.47 2.56
C LEU A 41 4.49 1.00 2.17
N TYR A 42 3.69 0.11 2.76
CA TYR A 42 3.72 -1.31 2.43
C TYR A 42 3.28 -1.62 1.00
N GLN A 43 2.36 -0.85 0.46
CA GLN A 43 1.94 -1.03 -0.93
C GLN A 43 2.94 -0.45 -1.92
N CYS A 44 3.63 0.61 -1.54
CA CYS A 44 4.69 1.18 -2.35
C CYS A 44 5.96 0.32 -2.32
N ALA A 45 6.26 -0.30 -1.18
CA ALA A 45 7.45 -1.11 -0.98
C ALA A 45 7.38 -2.41 -1.77
N ARG A 46 8.47 -2.77 -2.45
CA ARG A 46 8.61 -4.03 -3.16
C ARG A 46 9.72 -4.85 -2.52
N ILE A 47 9.33 -5.87 -1.76
CA ILE A 47 10.27 -6.80 -1.16
C ILE A 47 10.53 -7.94 -2.14
N PRO A 48 11.80 -8.25 -2.48
CA PRO A 48 12.12 -9.32 -3.41
C PRO A 48 11.66 -10.68 -2.92
N SER A 49 11.24 -11.55 -3.83
CA SER A 49 11.01 -12.96 -3.54
C SER A 49 12.33 -13.66 -3.15
N GLY A 50 12.25 -14.70 -2.35
CA GLY A 50 13.42 -15.44 -1.88
C GLY A 50 14.04 -14.89 -0.60
N THR A 51 13.41 -13.89 0.01
CA THR A 51 13.87 -13.28 1.27
C THR A 51 12.95 -13.64 2.45
N GLU A 52 12.16 -14.67 2.30
CA GLU A 52 11.21 -15.15 3.30
C GLU A 52 11.93 -15.53 4.60
N GLY A 53 11.35 -15.14 5.72
CA GLY A 53 11.91 -15.37 7.05
C GLY A 53 12.82 -14.24 7.56
N SER A 54 13.26 -13.34 6.69
CA SER A 54 13.98 -12.13 7.12
C SER A 54 13.00 -11.08 7.66
N GLU A 55 13.44 -10.38 8.69
CA GLU A 55 12.67 -9.33 9.33
C GLU A 55 13.59 -8.15 9.64
N LEU A 56 13.10 -6.94 9.41
CA LEU A 56 13.85 -5.71 9.60
C LEU A 56 12.94 -4.61 10.11
N THR A 57 13.37 -3.89 11.14
CA THR A 57 12.69 -2.68 11.60
C THR A 57 13.54 -1.46 11.29
N LEU A 58 12.93 -0.49 10.64
CA LEU A 58 13.54 0.79 10.33
C LEU A 58 12.94 1.89 11.20
N ARG A 59 13.80 2.77 11.69
CA ARG A 59 13.42 4.01 12.35
C ARG A 59 13.69 5.18 11.41
N PHE A 60 12.71 6.00 11.20
CA PHE A 60 12.83 7.20 10.39
C PHE A 60 11.86 8.28 10.84
N SER A 61 12.05 9.49 10.36
CA SER A 61 11.12 10.58 10.59
C SER A 61 10.77 11.26 9.28
N LEU A 62 9.57 11.85 9.25
CA LEU A 62 9.08 12.61 8.11
C LEU A 62 8.91 14.08 8.51
N THR A 63 9.04 14.95 7.52
CA THR A 63 8.61 16.34 7.67
C THR A 63 7.08 16.41 7.68
N HIS A 64 6.52 17.53 8.02
CA HIS A 64 5.06 17.73 7.96
C HIS A 64 4.50 17.66 6.53
N TYR A 65 5.36 17.70 5.53
CA TYR A 65 4.98 17.47 4.12
C TYR A 65 5.12 16.00 3.70
N GLY A 66 5.50 15.12 4.60
CA GLY A 66 5.69 13.70 4.30
C GLY A 66 7.02 13.36 3.67
N ALA A 67 7.94 14.30 3.59
CA ALA A 67 9.28 14.06 3.07
C ALA A 67 10.16 13.38 4.12
N LEU A 68 11.09 12.54 3.68
CA LEU A 68 12.03 11.87 4.57
C LEU A 68 13.00 12.90 5.18
N ARG A 69 13.13 12.84 6.50
CA ARG A 69 14.08 13.66 7.25
C ARG A 69 15.29 12.82 7.64
N GLY A 70 16.41 13.07 7.00
CA GLY A 70 17.63 12.29 7.22
C GLY A 70 17.54 10.88 6.66
N LYS A 71 18.45 10.02 7.10
CA LYS A 71 18.52 8.63 6.64
C LYS A 71 17.77 7.70 7.58
N PRO A 72 17.01 6.72 7.06
CA PRO A 72 16.45 5.66 7.88
C PRO A 72 17.55 4.87 8.59
N MET A 73 17.28 4.44 9.81
CA MET A 73 18.20 3.64 10.62
C MET A 73 17.60 2.28 10.92
N ILE A 74 18.41 1.23 10.81
CA ILE A 74 18.03 -0.13 11.21
C ILE A 74 18.10 -0.22 12.73
N THR A 75 17.00 -0.57 13.38
CA THR A 75 16.92 -0.74 14.84
C THR A 75 16.77 -2.19 15.25
N TYR A 76 16.35 -3.05 14.35
CA TYR A 76 16.23 -4.49 14.57
C TYR A 76 16.40 -5.21 13.24
N SER A 77 17.08 -6.36 13.27
CA SER A 77 17.18 -7.24 12.12
C SER A 77 17.27 -8.70 12.53
N LYS A 78 16.55 -9.54 11.80
CA LYS A 78 16.71 -10.99 11.82
C LYS A 78 16.78 -11.41 10.36
N LEU A 79 17.98 -11.68 9.89
CA LEU A 79 18.23 -11.95 8.47
C LEU A 79 18.51 -13.43 8.28
N VAL A 80 17.90 -14.01 7.26
CA VAL A 80 18.05 -15.42 6.88
C VAL A 80 18.51 -15.52 5.43
N GLY A 81 19.05 -16.68 5.06
CA GLY A 81 19.57 -16.93 3.74
C GLY A 81 21.05 -16.60 3.58
N SER A 82 21.53 -16.58 2.35
CA SER A 82 22.92 -16.23 2.04
C SER A 82 23.23 -14.77 2.37
N GLU A 83 24.50 -14.40 2.44
CA GLU A 83 24.90 -12.99 2.58
C GLU A 83 24.31 -12.12 1.48
N GLU A 84 24.22 -12.63 0.25
CA GLU A 84 23.62 -11.91 -0.86
C GLU A 84 22.13 -11.68 -0.65
N ASP A 85 21.38 -12.72 -0.23
CA ASP A 85 19.95 -12.60 0.07
C ASP A 85 19.71 -11.58 1.18
N GLN A 86 20.53 -11.59 2.23
CA GLN A 86 20.45 -10.64 3.34
C GLN A 86 20.71 -9.21 2.88
N ARG A 87 21.72 -9.03 2.05
CA ARG A 87 22.05 -7.69 1.49
C ARG A 87 20.93 -7.16 0.61
N VAL A 88 20.37 -8.00 -0.25
CA VAL A 88 19.26 -7.64 -1.13
C VAL A 88 18.04 -7.23 -0.31
N PHE A 89 17.72 -7.97 0.74
CA PHE A 89 16.59 -7.66 1.60
C PHE A 89 16.74 -6.30 2.31
N VAL A 90 17.89 -6.06 2.92
CA VAL A 90 18.19 -4.79 3.60
C VAL A 90 18.14 -3.62 2.63
N SER A 91 18.77 -3.79 1.48
CA SER A 91 18.78 -2.75 0.43
C SER A 91 17.38 -2.43 -0.06
N ALA A 92 16.54 -3.45 -0.29
CA ALA A 92 15.16 -3.27 -0.72
C ALA A 92 14.32 -2.52 0.31
N ALA A 93 14.50 -2.82 1.59
CA ALA A 93 13.78 -2.15 2.67
C ALA A 93 14.17 -0.67 2.80
N LEU A 94 15.45 -0.36 2.74
CA LEU A 94 15.95 1.01 2.78
C LEU A 94 15.51 1.80 1.54
N ASP A 95 15.64 1.22 0.36
CA ASP A 95 15.20 1.83 -0.89
C ASP A 95 13.70 2.10 -0.90
N ALA A 96 12.90 1.22 -0.31
CA ALA A 96 11.46 1.39 -0.23
C ALA A 96 11.08 2.70 0.48
N ILE A 97 11.72 3.00 1.60
CA ILE A 97 11.46 4.24 2.34
C ILE A 97 11.88 5.45 1.51
N GLU A 98 13.05 5.41 0.87
CA GLU A 98 13.53 6.53 0.06
C GLU A 98 12.67 6.76 -1.19
N LYS A 99 12.29 5.69 -1.90
CA LYS A 99 11.49 5.78 -3.13
C LYS A 99 10.02 6.09 -2.90
N CYS A 100 9.50 5.73 -1.74
CA CYS A 100 8.10 5.93 -1.39
C CYS A 100 7.84 7.25 -0.67
N THR A 101 8.84 8.06 -0.49
CA THR A 101 8.73 9.42 0.06
C THR A 101 9.03 10.46 -1.03
N PRO A 102 8.42 11.66 -0.99
CA PRO A 102 7.48 12.14 0.03
C PRO A 102 6.12 11.43 -0.02
N VAL A 103 5.56 11.17 1.15
CA VAL A 103 4.20 10.63 1.28
C VAL A 103 3.22 11.80 1.23
N PRO A 104 2.17 11.76 0.39
CA PRO A 104 1.21 12.85 0.28
C PRO A 104 0.23 12.86 1.46
N VAL A 105 0.72 13.15 2.66
CA VAL A 105 -0.07 13.20 3.89
C VAL A 105 -1.03 14.40 3.87
N THR A 106 -2.17 14.27 4.60
CA THR A 106 -3.05 15.42 4.81
C THR A 106 -2.35 16.46 5.67
N GLU A 107 -2.77 17.71 5.55
CA GLU A 107 -2.19 18.81 6.34
C GLU A 107 -2.31 18.55 7.84
N HIS A 108 -3.45 18.08 8.28
CA HIS A 108 -3.70 17.74 9.68
C HIS A 108 -2.76 16.63 10.19
N PHE A 109 -2.66 15.55 9.44
CA PHE A 109 -1.78 14.44 9.82
C PHE A 109 -0.31 14.82 9.71
N GLY A 110 0.06 15.63 8.72
CA GLY A 110 1.41 16.14 8.55
C GLY A 110 1.95 16.86 9.78
N LYS A 111 1.11 17.66 10.43
CA LYS A 111 1.47 18.34 11.67
C LYS A 111 1.79 17.36 12.81
N VAL A 112 1.06 16.26 12.87
CA VAL A 112 1.28 15.20 13.88
C VAL A 112 2.54 14.40 13.54
N ILE A 113 2.63 13.89 12.31
CA ILE A 113 3.71 12.99 11.92
C ILE A 113 5.09 13.68 11.86
N GLY A 114 5.10 14.97 11.57
CA GLY A 114 6.33 15.77 11.54
C GLY A 114 7.07 15.86 12.88
N GLN A 115 6.42 15.48 13.98
CA GLN A 115 6.97 15.48 15.33
C GLN A 115 7.20 14.08 15.89
N LYS A 116 6.94 13.03 15.11
CA LYS A 116 6.98 11.64 15.57
C LYS A 116 8.14 10.88 14.93
N MET A 117 8.74 9.99 15.72
CA MET A 117 9.63 8.97 15.21
C MET A 117 8.79 7.78 14.77
N ILE A 118 9.06 7.27 13.56
CA ILE A 118 8.31 6.18 12.96
C ILE A 118 9.17 4.93 12.98
N PHE A 119 8.56 3.81 13.39
CA PHE A 119 9.16 2.47 13.35
C PHE A 119 8.33 1.61 12.41
N LEU A 120 8.95 1.12 11.36
CA LEU A 120 8.29 0.28 10.36
C LEU A 120 9.02 -1.04 10.23
N THR A 121 8.29 -2.14 10.34
CA THR A 121 8.85 -3.49 10.23
C THR A 121 8.51 -4.09 8.88
N PHE A 122 9.51 -4.65 8.20
CA PHE A 122 9.37 -5.41 6.96
C PHE A 122 9.69 -6.89 7.20
N PRO A 123 8.89 -7.81 6.68
CA PRO A 123 7.55 -7.59 6.15
C PRO A 123 6.57 -7.17 7.24
N PRO A 124 5.37 -6.65 6.86
CA PRO A 124 4.39 -6.29 7.86
C PRO A 124 4.05 -7.49 8.73
N ARG A 125 4.05 -7.29 10.05
CA ARG A 125 3.60 -8.32 10.98
C ARG A 125 2.10 -8.51 10.79
N SER A 126 1.70 -9.73 10.43
CA SER A 126 0.30 -10.08 10.53
C SER A 126 -0.11 -10.01 11.99
N GLU A 127 -1.04 -9.14 12.32
CA GLU A 127 -1.68 -9.17 13.64
C GLU A 127 -2.28 -10.57 13.83
N LYS A 128 -1.64 -11.37 14.67
CA LYS A 128 -2.29 -12.55 15.20
C LYS A 128 -3.48 -12.04 16.01
N ARG A 129 -4.65 -12.12 15.43
CA ARG A 129 -5.88 -12.02 16.21
C ARG A 129 -5.90 -13.17 17.18
N ILE A 130 -5.68 -12.85 18.40
CA ILE A 130 -5.91 -13.76 19.52
C ILE A 130 -7.43 -13.88 19.71
#